data_c0e8db0791bcc10f11a3f6a12d3552c0
#
_entry.id   c0e8db0791bcc10f11a3f6a12d3552c0
#
_cell.length_a   1.000
_cell.length_b   1.000
_cell.length_c   1.000
_cell.angle_alpha   90.00
_cell.angle_beta   90.00
_cell.angle_gamma   90.00
#
_symmetry.space_group_name_H-M   'P 1'
#
loop_
_entity.id
_entity.type
_entity.pdbx_description
1 polymer ?
#
loop_
_entity_poly.entity_id
_entity_poly.type
_entity_poly.pdbx_seq_one_letter_code
_entity_poly.pdbx_strand_id
1 'polypeptide(L)'
;MVKNAVTCMVIALTALLCVSCSAGGDIRVVSIEQVSPGEANIVVRISNGDSADKTGYRVREGYIAFLHDDGTGIVGTAGAMEGASVLWSPRGVTYGTETYEYLTTDEGTTRFTRETSKPYELQRYEFPNEDVGALFVLQGQQTVDVLGTGGTLTSLANAGIFQNNGQCGSRIVSITDTKLAPPVAPAAFEAYSAQSDDGEVPENMAVVVQLTDHDGDVPPVLAVAPMIDGLTSGQNMFSCEADVVTMPSFQATYPNASRDNGLDANVGTMVLQRWDLSTGQRTIIPVVDAEGGAIELNEERTIHLYEGIQVGDEYRFISANGDAFAVDVTSGQGRYLFSIPSRSRDHSTVFQVTETGVYALEDRGDDRVVTLFYRPWDGEEQRELFTTSDLGRYLKGKALTGQLDIQSFALRPGWDGGAQ
;
A
#
# COMPACT_ATOMS: atom_id res chain seq x y z
N MET A 1 -16.07 69.83 11.98
CA MET A 1 -15.26 68.81 12.69
C MET A 1 -15.97 67.46 12.90
N VAL A 2 -17.29 67.36 12.79
CA VAL A 2 -18.03 66.06 13.05
C VAL A 2 -18.00 65.09 11.89
N LYS A 3 -17.88 65.54 10.64
CA LYS A 3 -17.88 64.66 9.45
C LYS A 3 -16.60 63.77 9.31
N ASN A 4 -15.46 64.25 9.76
CA ASN A 4 -14.19 63.52 9.63
C ASN A 4 -14.04 62.39 10.71
N ALA A 5 -14.70 62.53 11.85
CA ALA A 5 -14.66 61.55 12.93
C ALA A 5 -15.48 60.28 12.58
N VAL A 6 -16.60 60.45 11.85
CA VAL A 6 -17.45 59.33 11.43
C VAL A 6 -16.79 58.48 10.32
N THR A 7 -16.04 59.12 9.41
CA THR A 7 -15.34 58.42 8.33
C THR A 7 -14.16 57.55 8.87
N CYS A 8 -13.41 58.07 9.85
CA CYS A 8 -12.34 57.29 10.49
C CYS A 8 -12.88 56.10 11.32
N MET A 9 -14.05 56.25 11.93
CA MET A 9 -14.67 55.17 12.74
C MET A 9 -15.23 54.06 11.87
N VAL A 10 -15.75 54.35 10.67
CA VAL A 10 -16.23 53.33 9.73
C VAL A 10 -15.07 52.57 9.11
N ILE A 11 -13.93 53.19 8.81
CA ILE A 11 -12.74 52.52 8.28
C ILE A 11 -12.10 51.63 9.37
N ALA A 12 -12.11 52.04 10.63
CA ALA A 12 -11.61 51.21 11.73
C ALA A 12 -12.53 50.00 12.01
N LEU A 13 -13.84 50.16 11.89
CA LEU A 13 -14.78 49.04 12.04
C LEU A 13 -14.71 48.03 10.87
N THR A 14 -14.51 48.48 9.64
CA THR A 14 -14.31 47.58 8.48
C THR A 14 -12.96 46.86 8.56
N ALA A 15 -11.90 47.48 9.08
CA ALA A 15 -10.63 46.80 9.30
C ALA A 15 -10.71 45.74 10.44
N LEU A 16 -11.52 45.97 11.48
CA LEU A 16 -11.76 44.96 12.52
C LEU A 16 -12.67 43.81 12.08
N LEU A 17 -13.55 44.03 11.10
CA LEU A 17 -14.39 42.94 10.52
C LEU A 17 -13.62 42.04 9.51
N CYS A 18 -12.51 42.52 8.96
CA CYS A 18 -11.64 41.73 8.10
C CYS A 18 -10.66 40.82 8.88
N VAL A 19 -10.49 41.03 10.19
CA VAL A 19 -9.59 40.21 11.03
C VAL A 19 -10.32 39.03 11.70
N SER A 20 -11.67 38.98 11.64
CA SER A 20 -12.47 37.93 12.30
C SER A 20 -12.94 36.79 11.34
N CYS A 21 -12.40 36.69 10.12
CA CYS A 21 -12.73 35.64 9.19
C CYS A 21 -11.53 34.76 8.81
N SER A 22 -10.62 34.46 9.72
CA SER A 22 -9.65 33.40 9.57
C SER A 22 -9.75 32.40 10.73
N ALA A 23 -10.95 31.87 10.97
CA ALA A 23 -11.11 30.53 11.47
C ALA A 23 -11.03 29.57 10.24
N GLY A 24 -10.06 29.79 9.36
CA GLY A 24 -9.67 28.87 8.31
C GLY A 24 -8.69 27.90 8.95
N GLY A 25 -8.92 26.62 8.78
CA GLY A 25 -8.01 25.61 9.26
C GLY A 25 -6.59 25.80 8.73
N ASP A 26 -5.65 25.18 9.40
CA ASP A 26 -4.21 25.32 9.13
C ASP A 26 -3.75 24.61 7.83
N ILE A 27 -4.67 23.96 7.10
CA ILE A 27 -4.43 23.34 5.79
C ILE A 27 -4.99 24.20 4.65
N ARG A 28 -4.08 24.68 3.79
CA ARG A 28 -4.42 25.56 2.66
C ARG A 28 -4.66 24.72 1.38
N VAL A 29 -5.76 25.01 0.66
CA VAL A 29 -6.01 24.44 -0.67
C VAL A 29 -5.28 25.23 -1.74
N VAL A 30 -4.62 24.52 -2.64
CA VAL A 30 -3.92 25.08 -3.81
C VAL A 30 -4.28 24.31 -5.08
N SER A 31 -4.00 24.87 -6.26
CA SER A 31 -4.10 24.09 -7.49
C SER A 31 -3.02 23.00 -7.52
N ILE A 32 -3.27 21.91 -8.25
CA ILE A 32 -2.33 20.78 -8.27
C ILE A 32 -0.96 21.19 -8.83
N GLU A 33 -0.91 22.14 -9.72
CA GLU A 33 0.32 22.66 -10.33
C GLU A 33 1.16 23.49 -9.33
N GLN A 34 0.53 23.97 -8.27
CA GLN A 34 1.16 24.78 -7.20
C GLN A 34 1.51 23.96 -5.97
N VAL A 35 1.22 22.66 -6.01
CA VAL A 35 1.61 21.77 -4.91
C VAL A 35 3.12 21.56 -4.97
N SER A 36 3.76 21.66 -3.81
CA SER A 36 5.18 21.39 -3.61
C SER A 36 5.38 20.80 -2.22
N PRO A 37 6.27 19.82 -2.04
CA PRO A 37 6.58 19.24 -0.73
C PRO A 37 7.07 20.28 0.27
N GLY A 38 7.94 21.22 -0.15
CA GLY A 38 8.50 22.24 0.74
C GLY A 38 9.09 21.64 2.01
N GLU A 39 8.60 22.08 3.18
CA GLU A 39 9.00 21.57 4.50
C GLU A 39 8.10 20.42 5.01
N ALA A 40 7.17 19.92 4.20
CA ALA A 40 6.34 18.79 4.59
C ALA A 40 7.17 17.51 4.78
N ASN A 41 6.75 16.67 5.71
CA ASN A 41 7.38 15.39 6.01
C ASN A 41 6.46 14.20 5.76
N ILE A 42 5.16 14.46 5.56
CA ILE A 42 4.16 13.44 5.32
C ILE A 42 3.35 13.84 4.07
N VAL A 43 3.10 12.89 3.20
CA VAL A 43 2.15 13.02 2.10
C VAL A 43 1.02 12.03 2.25
N VAL A 44 -0.23 12.48 2.07
CA VAL A 44 -1.44 11.66 2.23
C VAL A 44 -2.25 11.68 0.93
N ARG A 45 -2.61 10.51 0.43
CA ARG A 45 -3.50 10.35 -0.70
C ARG A 45 -4.91 10.04 -0.22
N ILE A 46 -5.86 10.91 -0.59
CA ILE A 46 -7.29 10.76 -0.29
C ILE A 46 -8.01 10.55 -1.60
N SER A 47 -8.79 9.48 -1.70
CA SER A 47 -9.55 9.13 -2.89
C SER A 47 -10.74 8.23 -2.53
N ASN A 48 -11.46 7.74 -3.54
CA ASN A 48 -12.53 6.78 -3.30
C ASN A 48 -11.93 5.48 -2.80
N GLY A 49 -12.55 4.91 -1.76
CA GLY A 49 -12.40 3.50 -1.47
C GLY A 49 -13.18 2.62 -2.47
N ASP A 50 -13.16 1.32 -2.22
CA ASP A 50 -13.78 0.22 -2.99
C ASP A 50 -15.33 0.33 -3.19
N SER A 51 -15.87 1.48 -3.17
CA SER A 51 -17.27 1.68 -3.55
C SER A 51 -17.36 2.10 -5.01
N ALA A 52 -17.06 1.17 -5.91
CA ALA A 52 -17.68 1.22 -7.23
C ALA A 52 -19.17 1.32 -6.98
N ASP A 53 -19.59 2.51 -6.95
CA ASP A 53 -20.86 3.09 -6.74
C ASP A 53 -22.04 2.15 -7.01
N LYS A 54 -22.71 1.73 -5.95
CA LYS A 54 -24.02 1.07 -6.02
C LYS A 54 -25.07 1.94 -6.75
N THR A 55 -24.74 3.19 -7.08
CA THR A 55 -25.61 4.18 -7.71
C THR A 55 -25.23 4.52 -9.15
N GLY A 56 -24.10 3.98 -9.70
CA GLY A 56 -23.66 4.23 -11.07
C GLY A 56 -22.98 5.59 -11.31
N TYR A 57 -22.72 6.39 -10.29
CA TYR A 57 -21.99 7.66 -10.39
C TYR A 57 -20.54 7.48 -9.90
N ARG A 58 -19.57 7.46 -10.79
CA ARG A 58 -18.15 7.46 -10.41
C ARG A 58 -17.79 8.80 -9.80
N VAL A 59 -17.35 8.78 -8.55
CA VAL A 59 -16.66 9.92 -7.95
C VAL A 59 -15.34 10.11 -8.69
N ARG A 60 -15.10 11.32 -9.17
CA ARG A 60 -13.87 11.68 -9.89
C ARG A 60 -12.99 12.63 -9.08
N GLU A 61 -13.24 12.72 -7.79
CA GLU A 61 -12.55 13.63 -6.88
C GLU A 61 -11.56 12.87 -6.02
N GLY A 62 -10.42 13.47 -5.80
CA GLY A 62 -9.39 13.00 -4.88
C GLY A 62 -8.45 14.14 -4.55
N TYR A 63 -7.65 13.94 -3.51
CA TYR A 63 -6.75 14.95 -2.99
C TYR A 63 -5.38 14.36 -2.70
N ILE A 64 -4.37 15.21 -2.77
CA ILE A 64 -3.02 14.96 -2.26
C ILE A 64 -2.72 16.02 -1.20
N ALA A 65 -2.40 15.61 0.00
CA ALA A 65 -2.07 16.50 1.11
C ALA A 65 -0.61 16.36 1.48
N PHE A 66 0.09 17.49 1.63
CA PHE A 66 1.45 17.57 2.14
C PHE A 66 1.41 18.21 3.52
N LEU A 67 1.83 17.48 4.54
CA LEU A 67 1.70 17.84 5.94
C LEU A 67 3.06 18.02 6.60
N HIS A 68 3.14 19.03 7.47
CA HIS A 68 4.23 19.27 8.41
C HIS A 68 4.07 18.39 9.66
N ASP A 69 5.06 18.41 10.55
CA ASP A 69 5.08 17.62 11.79
C ASP A 69 3.96 18.00 12.78
N ASP A 70 3.37 19.19 12.64
CA ASP A 70 2.25 19.66 13.44
C ASP A 70 0.88 19.40 12.80
N GLY A 71 0.84 18.69 11.66
CA GLY A 71 -0.39 18.39 10.93
C GLY A 71 -0.94 19.56 10.10
N THR A 72 -0.25 20.71 10.06
CA THR A 72 -0.56 21.80 9.10
C THR A 72 -0.04 21.47 7.71
N GLY A 73 -0.43 22.20 6.68
CA GLY A 73 0.13 21.95 5.34
C GLY A 73 -0.69 22.50 4.18
N ILE A 74 -0.58 21.83 3.05
CA ILE A 74 -1.29 22.16 1.81
C ILE A 74 -2.00 20.94 1.22
N VAL A 75 -3.12 21.20 0.53
CA VAL A 75 -3.88 20.17 -0.18
C VAL A 75 -4.08 20.58 -1.64
N GLY A 76 -3.69 19.70 -2.56
CA GLY A 76 -3.99 19.82 -3.98
C GLY A 76 -5.18 18.94 -4.38
N THR A 77 -6.03 19.42 -5.28
CA THR A 77 -7.08 18.61 -5.87
C THR A 77 -6.49 17.74 -6.98
N ALA A 78 -6.55 16.43 -6.79
CA ALA A 78 -6.22 15.42 -7.79
C ALA A 78 -7.49 14.72 -8.28
N GLY A 79 -7.41 13.97 -9.37
CA GLY A 79 -8.50 13.08 -9.79
C GLY A 79 -8.61 11.84 -8.89
N ALA A 80 -9.71 11.12 -9.02
CA ALA A 80 -9.91 9.86 -8.31
C ALA A 80 -9.00 8.74 -8.84
N MET A 81 -8.71 7.80 -7.96
CA MET A 81 -8.06 6.52 -8.24
C MET A 81 -8.46 5.57 -7.11
N GLU A 82 -8.96 4.41 -7.44
CA GLU A 82 -9.20 3.36 -6.46
C GLU A 82 -7.88 2.68 -6.09
N GLY A 83 -7.67 2.38 -4.81
CA GLY A 83 -6.41 1.86 -4.30
C GLY A 83 -5.22 2.82 -4.43
N ALA A 84 -5.49 4.12 -4.61
CA ALA A 84 -4.50 5.15 -4.92
C ALA A 84 -3.31 5.14 -3.95
N SER A 85 -2.16 4.70 -4.45
CA SER A 85 -0.91 4.72 -3.70
C SER A 85 -0.17 6.04 -3.88
N VAL A 86 0.67 6.37 -2.92
CA VAL A 86 1.64 7.47 -3.00
C VAL A 86 3.01 6.96 -2.60
N LEU A 87 4.03 7.41 -3.29
CA LEU A 87 5.43 7.10 -2.98
C LEU A 87 6.23 8.39 -2.88
N TRP A 88 6.99 8.53 -1.81
CA TRP A 88 7.95 9.61 -1.65
C TRP A 88 9.36 9.06 -1.78
N SER A 89 10.04 9.39 -2.85
CA SER A 89 11.42 9.02 -3.13
C SER A 89 12.35 10.25 -3.06
N PRO A 90 13.67 10.11 -3.11
CA PRO A 90 14.60 11.24 -3.24
C PRO A 90 14.31 12.12 -4.47
N ARG A 91 13.73 11.55 -5.52
CA ARG A 91 13.34 12.27 -6.74
C ARG A 91 12.13 13.18 -6.53
N GLY A 92 11.28 12.90 -5.53
CA GLY A 92 10.03 13.60 -5.25
C GLY A 92 8.87 12.66 -4.94
N VAL A 93 7.67 13.21 -4.92
CA VAL A 93 6.44 12.45 -4.63
C VAL A 93 5.75 12.05 -5.90
N THR A 94 5.51 10.75 -6.09
CA THR A 94 4.75 10.21 -7.22
C THR A 94 3.39 9.68 -6.75
N TYR A 95 2.37 9.95 -7.55
CA TYR A 95 0.99 9.48 -7.34
C TYR A 95 0.21 9.53 -8.64
N GLY A 96 -0.91 8.81 -8.70
CA GLY A 96 -1.68 8.67 -9.92
C GLY A 96 -3.15 9.09 -9.80
N THR A 97 -3.75 9.24 -10.98
CA THR A 97 -5.19 9.22 -11.23
C THR A 97 -5.46 8.22 -12.35
N GLU A 98 -6.72 7.98 -12.68
CA GLU A 98 -7.06 7.07 -13.78
C GLU A 98 -6.33 7.41 -15.11
N THR A 99 -6.07 8.70 -15.37
CA THR A 99 -5.56 9.17 -16.68
C THR A 99 -4.18 9.81 -16.62
N TYR A 100 -3.68 10.11 -15.44
CA TYR A 100 -2.42 10.84 -15.29
C TYR A 100 -1.54 10.22 -14.21
N GLU A 101 -0.25 10.28 -14.45
CA GLU A 101 0.80 10.13 -13.46
C GLU A 101 1.35 11.50 -13.08
N TYR A 102 1.70 11.70 -11.83
CA TYR A 102 2.24 12.96 -11.31
C TYR A 102 3.57 12.73 -10.62
N LEU A 103 4.47 13.68 -10.82
CA LEU A 103 5.69 13.84 -10.03
C LEU A 103 5.69 15.26 -9.43
N THR A 104 5.68 15.33 -8.12
CA THR A 104 5.73 16.60 -7.37
C THR A 104 7.09 16.75 -6.71
N THR A 105 7.78 17.84 -7.04
CA THR A 105 9.08 18.23 -6.49
C THR A 105 8.97 19.61 -5.84
N ASP A 106 10.06 20.13 -5.29
CA ASP A 106 10.08 21.51 -4.76
C ASP A 106 9.87 22.58 -5.86
N GLU A 107 10.09 22.21 -7.14
CA GLU A 107 9.85 23.11 -8.28
C GLU A 107 8.36 23.12 -8.71
N GLY A 108 7.53 22.21 -8.18
CA GLY A 108 6.12 22.07 -8.49
C GLY A 108 5.75 20.68 -9.01
N THR A 109 4.56 20.55 -9.57
CA THR A 109 4.01 19.27 -10.04
C THR A 109 4.06 19.16 -11.56
N THR A 110 4.69 18.11 -12.05
CA THR A 110 4.68 17.69 -13.45
C THR A 110 3.67 16.57 -13.66
N ARG A 111 2.93 16.62 -14.76
CA ARG A 111 1.90 15.67 -15.13
C ARG A 111 2.27 14.92 -16.42
N PHE A 112 2.12 13.60 -16.37
CA PHE A 112 2.33 12.68 -17.51
C PHE A 112 1.00 12.01 -17.86
N THR A 113 0.65 11.99 -19.15
CA THR A 113 -0.60 11.37 -19.63
C THR A 113 -0.37 9.87 -19.83
N ARG A 114 -1.25 9.04 -19.25
CA ARG A 114 -1.26 7.59 -19.49
C ARG A 114 -1.81 7.28 -20.87
N GLU A 115 -1.30 6.25 -21.51
CA GLU A 115 -1.83 5.77 -22.79
C GLU A 115 -3.25 5.23 -22.66
N THR A 116 -3.55 4.58 -21.53
CA THR A 116 -4.87 4.02 -21.23
C THR A 116 -5.32 4.42 -19.84
N SER A 117 -6.64 4.59 -19.63
CA SER A 117 -7.22 4.82 -18.30
C SER A 117 -7.05 3.59 -17.42
N LYS A 118 -6.60 3.79 -16.18
CA LYS A 118 -6.33 2.73 -15.18
C LYS A 118 -7.10 3.02 -13.89
N PRO A 119 -8.25 2.39 -13.70
CA PRO A 119 -9.16 2.76 -12.60
C PRO A 119 -8.69 2.29 -11.22
N TYR A 120 -7.86 1.25 -11.14
CA TYR A 120 -7.44 0.63 -9.89
C TYR A 120 -5.92 0.47 -9.84
N GLU A 121 -5.29 1.09 -8.83
CA GLU A 121 -3.87 0.96 -8.53
C GLU A 121 -3.66 0.00 -7.37
N LEU A 122 -2.68 -0.90 -7.50
CA LEU A 122 -2.32 -1.82 -6.43
C LEU A 122 -1.21 -1.25 -5.56
N GLN A 123 -0.11 -0.79 -6.19
CA GLN A 123 1.08 -0.36 -5.47
C GLN A 123 2.07 0.40 -6.34
N ARG A 124 3.04 1.07 -5.66
CA ARG A 124 4.19 1.76 -6.26
C ARG A 124 5.50 1.24 -5.71
N TYR A 125 6.52 1.28 -6.56
CA TYR A 125 7.87 0.81 -6.25
C TYR A 125 8.90 1.81 -6.78
N GLU A 126 9.91 2.10 -5.98
CA GLU A 126 11.10 2.83 -6.42
C GLU A 126 12.18 1.84 -6.82
N PHE A 127 12.69 1.97 -8.04
CA PHE A 127 13.81 1.14 -8.52
C PHE A 127 15.16 1.76 -8.16
N PRO A 128 16.25 0.95 -8.11
CA PRO A 128 17.58 1.44 -7.76
C PRO A 128 18.13 2.54 -8.69
N ASN A 129 17.58 2.67 -9.90
CA ASN A 129 17.89 3.73 -10.86
C ASN A 129 16.98 4.96 -10.72
N GLU A 130 16.24 5.07 -9.62
CA GLU A 130 15.27 6.13 -9.30
C GLU A 130 14.05 6.18 -10.26
N ASP A 131 13.86 5.22 -11.15
CA ASP A 131 12.59 5.07 -11.86
C ASP A 131 11.50 4.62 -10.88
N VAL A 132 10.25 4.95 -11.18
CA VAL A 132 9.10 4.56 -10.35
C VAL A 132 8.16 3.67 -11.14
N GLY A 133 7.92 2.46 -10.65
CA GLY A 133 6.93 1.53 -11.17
C GLY A 133 5.61 1.67 -10.43
N ALA A 134 4.49 1.81 -11.12
CA ALA A 134 3.14 1.77 -10.57
C ALA A 134 2.37 0.59 -11.18
N LEU A 135 1.79 -0.25 -10.31
CA LEU A 135 1.10 -1.48 -10.69
C LEU A 135 -0.41 -1.28 -10.66
N PHE A 136 -1.09 -1.70 -11.72
CA PHE A 136 -2.53 -1.53 -11.90
C PHE A 136 -3.23 -2.82 -12.28
N VAL A 137 -4.51 -2.91 -11.92
CA VAL A 137 -5.43 -3.95 -12.43
C VAL A 137 -6.41 -3.34 -13.42
N LEU A 138 -6.55 -3.97 -14.57
CA LEU A 138 -7.52 -3.61 -15.59
C LEU A 138 -8.10 -4.87 -16.26
N GLN A 139 -9.38 -5.17 -16.00
CA GLN A 139 -10.15 -6.21 -16.73
C GLN A 139 -9.46 -7.57 -16.88
N GLY A 140 -8.86 -8.09 -15.79
CA GLY A 140 -8.18 -9.40 -15.81
C GLY A 140 -6.75 -9.37 -16.36
N GLN A 141 -6.19 -8.18 -16.52
CA GLN A 141 -4.77 -7.95 -16.79
C GLN A 141 -4.18 -7.09 -15.69
N GLN A 142 -2.89 -7.23 -15.47
CA GLN A 142 -2.14 -6.25 -14.70
C GLN A 142 -1.24 -5.44 -15.63
N THR A 143 -1.08 -4.16 -15.34
CA THR A 143 -0.19 -3.27 -16.08
C THR A 143 0.78 -2.62 -15.14
N VAL A 144 2.03 -2.49 -15.57
CA VAL A 144 3.04 -1.68 -14.89
C VAL A 144 3.31 -0.44 -15.72
N ASP A 145 3.08 0.75 -15.13
CA ASP A 145 3.58 1.99 -15.69
C ASP A 145 4.92 2.32 -15.03
N VAL A 146 5.91 2.63 -15.84
CA VAL A 146 7.23 3.04 -15.36
C VAL A 146 7.48 4.49 -15.75
N LEU A 147 7.63 5.35 -14.74
CA LEU A 147 8.06 6.73 -14.89
C LEU A 147 9.59 6.78 -14.77
N GLY A 148 10.26 6.85 -15.91
CA GLY A 148 11.70 6.96 -15.99
C GLY A 148 12.24 8.31 -15.48
N THR A 149 13.50 8.35 -15.06
CA THR A 149 14.19 9.58 -14.62
C THR A 149 14.24 10.65 -15.70
N GLY A 150 14.22 10.26 -16.98
CA GLY A 150 14.10 11.17 -18.12
C GLY A 150 12.72 11.80 -18.35
N GLY A 151 11.74 11.52 -17.49
CA GLY A 151 10.37 12.01 -17.62
C GLY A 151 9.56 11.28 -18.71
N THR A 152 9.95 10.06 -19.05
CA THR A 152 9.18 9.19 -19.96
C THR A 152 8.30 8.27 -19.17
N LEU A 153 7.01 8.18 -19.51
CA LEU A 153 6.08 7.21 -18.96
C LEU A 153 5.88 6.08 -19.98
N THR A 154 6.22 4.86 -19.60
CA THR A 154 6.03 3.64 -20.41
C THR A 154 5.06 2.70 -19.71
N SER A 155 4.35 1.87 -20.47
CA SER A 155 3.36 0.94 -19.93
C SER A 155 3.61 -0.46 -20.46
N LEU A 156 3.64 -1.46 -19.56
CA LEU A 156 3.78 -2.87 -19.90
C LEU A 156 2.56 -3.63 -19.41
N ALA A 157 1.87 -4.32 -20.31
CA ALA A 157 0.73 -5.15 -19.98
C ALA A 157 1.16 -6.58 -19.67
N ASN A 158 0.55 -7.18 -18.66
CA ASN A 158 0.77 -8.56 -18.22
C ASN A 158 -0.56 -9.31 -18.22
N ALA A 159 -0.67 -10.34 -19.07
CA ALA A 159 -1.89 -11.13 -19.20
C ALA A 159 -2.04 -12.11 -18.04
N GLY A 160 -3.04 -11.90 -17.19
CA GLY A 160 -3.34 -12.72 -16.01
C GLY A 160 -3.72 -11.90 -14.80
N ILE A 161 -4.08 -12.61 -13.73
CA ILE A 161 -4.35 -12.03 -12.40
C ILE A 161 -3.20 -12.45 -11.48
N PHE A 162 -2.53 -11.47 -10.91
CA PHE A 162 -1.37 -11.64 -10.05
C PHE A 162 -1.70 -11.08 -8.67
N GLN A 163 -1.63 -11.92 -7.63
CA GLN A 163 -2.22 -11.60 -6.32
C GLN A 163 -1.23 -10.95 -5.36
N ASN A 164 -0.02 -11.50 -5.28
CA ASN A 164 0.98 -11.04 -4.31
C ASN A 164 2.12 -10.39 -5.09
N ASN A 165 2.37 -9.13 -4.81
CA ASN A 165 3.31 -8.33 -5.58
C ASN A 165 4.42 -7.80 -4.68
N GLY A 166 5.61 -7.64 -5.24
CA GLY A 166 6.74 -7.06 -4.54
C GLY A 166 7.86 -6.68 -5.49
N GLN A 167 8.88 -6.05 -4.94
CA GLN A 167 10.05 -5.61 -5.68
C GLN A 167 11.24 -6.52 -5.39
N CYS A 168 11.92 -7.00 -6.44
CA CYS A 168 13.19 -7.70 -6.38
C CYS A 168 14.24 -6.92 -7.18
N GLY A 169 15.02 -6.09 -6.51
CA GLY A 169 15.98 -5.19 -7.18
C GLY A 169 15.28 -4.21 -8.12
N SER A 170 15.59 -4.27 -9.42
CA SER A 170 14.96 -3.43 -10.46
C SER A 170 13.68 -4.04 -11.03
N ARG A 171 13.20 -5.17 -10.51
CA ARG A 171 12.06 -5.92 -11.06
C ARG A 171 10.87 -5.87 -10.13
N ILE A 172 9.68 -5.71 -10.68
CA ILE A 172 8.43 -6.07 -10.00
C ILE A 172 8.18 -7.53 -10.29
N VAL A 173 8.00 -8.33 -9.25
CA VAL A 173 7.65 -9.74 -9.36
C VAL A 173 6.32 -10.00 -8.67
N SER A 174 5.65 -11.08 -9.05
CA SER A 174 4.38 -11.47 -8.46
C SER A 174 4.27 -12.96 -8.27
N ILE A 175 3.54 -13.37 -7.24
CA ILE A 175 3.15 -14.76 -7.00
C ILE A 175 1.69 -14.93 -7.36
N THR A 176 1.39 -15.95 -8.18
CA THR A 176 0.04 -16.31 -8.60
C THR A 176 -0.06 -17.82 -8.79
N ASP A 177 -1.11 -18.28 -9.40
CA ASP A 177 -1.25 -19.66 -9.85
C ASP A 177 -1.63 -19.76 -11.34
N THR A 178 -1.43 -20.95 -11.93
CA THR A 178 -1.67 -21.15 -13.35
C THR A 178 -3.14 -21.11 -13.78
N LYS A 179 -4.10 -21.17 -12.84
CA LYS A 179 -5.54 -20.98 -13.13
C LYS A 179 -5.91 -19.50 -13.18
N LEU A 180 -5.29 -18.67 -12.35
CA LEU A 180 -5.50 -17.21 -12.33
C LEU A 180 -4.75 -16.51 -13.47
N ALA A 181 -3.62 -17.07 -13.88
CA ALA A 181 -2.82 -16.57 -15.00
C ALA A 181 -2.61 -17.67 -16.06
N PRO A 182 -3.65 -18.12 -16.79
CA PRO A 182 -3.53 -19.18 -17.79
C PRO A 182 -2.47 -18.95 -18.86
N PRO A 183 -2.15 -17.73 -19.30
CA PRO A 183 -1.10 -17.50 -20.30
C PRO A 183 0.29 -17.94 -19.86
N VAL A 184 0.59 -17.97 -18.55
CA VAL A 184 1.91 -18.42 -18.06
C VAL A 184 2.00 -19.96 -17.88
N ALA A 185 0.86 -20.66 -17.94
CA ALA A 185 0.81 -22.10 -17.66
C ALA A 185 1.74 -22.97 -18.53
N PRO A 186 1.88 -22.74 -19.86
CA PRO A 186 2.80 -23.54 -20.67
C PRO A 186 4.25 -23.44 -20.19
N ALA A 187 4.73 -22.23 -19.90
CA ALA A 187 6.09 -22.02 -19.41
C ALA A 187 6.28 -22.61 -18.00
N ALA A 188 5.26 -22.50 -17.14
CA ALA A 188 5.27 -23.06 -15.79
C ALA A 188 5.35 -24.60 -15.83
N PHE A 189 4.58 -25.27 -16.71
CA PHE A 189 4.62 -26.70 -16.88
C PHE A 189 5.97 -27.19 -17.42
N GLU A 190 6.56 -26.47 -18.37
CA GLU A 190 7.90 -26.79 -18.89
C GLU A 190 8.95 -26.63 -17.78
N ALA A 191 8.94 -25.51 -17.03
CA ALA A 191 9.88 -25.26 -15.94
C ALA A 191 9.78 -26.33 -14.83
N TYR A 192 8.56 -26.72 -14.45
CA TYR A 192 8.35 -27.77 -13.45
C TYR A 192 8.84 -29.13 -13.93
N SER A 193 8.53 -29.50 -15.18
CA SER A 193 8.98 -30.78 -15.76
C SER A 193 10.49 -30.90 -15.85
N ALA A 194 11.21 -29.79 -16.01
CA ALA A 194 12.65 -29.78 -16.01
C ALA A 194 13.29 -29.95 -14.61
N GLN A 195 12.51 -29.70 -13.54
CA GLN A 195 12.96 -29.81 -12.13
C GLN A 195 12.49 -31.10 -11.46
N SER A 196 11.44 -31.76 -11.98
CA SER A 196 10.82 -32.92 -11.37
C SER A 196 11.31 -34.22 -12.03
N ASP A 197 11.81 -35.16 -11.22
CA ASP A 197 12.23 -36.50 -11.68
C ASP A 197 11.03 -37.43 -11.90
N ASP A 198 9.85 -37.12 -11.34
CA ASP A 198 8.70 -38.02 -11.27
C ASP A 198 7.83 -38.02 -12.53
N GLY A 199 8.01 -37.05 -13.41
CA GLY A 199 7.28 -36.93 -14.69
C GLY A 199 5.78 -36.60 -14.55
N GLU A 200 5.23 -36.51 -13.35
CA GLU A 200 3.86 -36.05 -13.10
C GLU A 200 3.83 -34.53 -12.95
N VAL A 201 3.08 -33.88 -13.84
CA VAL A 201 2.89 -32.41 -13.79
C VAL A 201 1.55 -32.12 -13.12
N PRO A 202 1.53 -31.32 -12.02
CA PRO A 202 0.29 -30.95 -11.36
C PRO A 202 -0.64 -30.14 -12.29
N GLU A 203 -1.95 -30.33 -12.14
CA GLU A 203 -2.97 -29.55 -12.90
C GLU A 203 -2.91 -28.05 -12.64
N ASN A 204 -2.53 -27.67 -11.42
CA ASN A 204 -2.38 -26.28 -11.01
C ASN A 204 -1.08 -26.10 -10.24
N MET A 205 -0.40 -24.99 -10.49
CA MET A 205 0.88 -24.69 -9.85
C MET A 205 0.90 -23.23 -9.36
N ALA A 206 1.55 -23.02 -8.23
CA ALA A 206 1.98 -21.71 -7.82
C ALA A 206 3.19 -21.29 -8.65
N VAL A 207 3.19 -20.05 -9.11
CA VAL A 207 4.24 -19.50 -9.98
C VAL A 207 4.68 -18.14 -9.49
N VAL A 208 5.98 -17.87 -9.59
CA VAL A 208 6.53 -16.53 -9.48
C VAL A 208 6.86 -16.02 -10.86
N VAL A 209 6.37 -14.83 -11.20
CA VAL A 209 6.57 -14.21 -12.51
C VAL A 209 7.18 -12.82 -12.38
N GLN A 210 7.85 -12.36 -13.43
CA GLN A 210 8.38 -11.00 -13.53
C GLN A 210 7.44 -10.13 -14.35
N LEU A 211 7.00 -9.00 -13.76
CA LEU A 211 6.03 -8.09 -14.39
C LEU A 211 6.69 -6.91 -15.14
N THR A 212 8.00 -6.76 -15.06
CA THR A 212 8.80 -5.71 -15.71
C THR A 212 9.91 -6.32 -16.56
N ASP A 213 10.51 -5.51 -17.45
CA ASP A 213 11.69 -5.87 -18.24
C ASP A 213 11.54 -7.15 -19.06
N HIS A 214 10.42 -7.29 -19.76
CA HIS A 214 10.19 -8.39 -20.69
C HIS A 214 9.44 -7.92 -21.96
N ASP A 215 9.51 -8.71 -22.99
CA ASP A 215 8.80 -8.46 -24.23
C ASP A 215 7.44 -9.18 -24.24
N GLY A 216 6.44 -8.57 -24.88
CA GLY A 216 5.10 -9.12 -25.01
C GLY A 216 4.24 -8.94 -23.76
N ASP A 217 3.11 -9.66 -23.70
CA ASP A 217 2.11 -9.57 -22.63
C ASP A 217 2.10 -10.79 -21.68
N VAL A 218 2.91 -11.80 -21.95
CA VAL A 218 3.05 -12.98 -21.08
C VAL A 218 4.33 -12.82 -20.24
N PRO A 219 4.20 -12.63 -18.92
CA PRO A 219 5.36 -12.43 -18.07
C PRO A 219 6.20 -13.71 -17.95
N PRO A 220 7.54 -13.60 -17.90
CA PRO A 220 8.43 -14.73 -17.70
C PRO A 220 8.21 -15.40 -16.33
N VAL A 221 8.25 -16.73 -16.33
CA VAL A 221 8.18 -17.55 -15.11
C VAL A 221 9.59 -17.64 -14.50
N LEU A 222 9.71 -17.27 -13.23
CA LEU A 222 10.97 -17.30 -12.46
C LEU A 222 11.08 -18.53 -11.56
N ALA A 223 9.95 -18.95 -10.97
CA ALA A 223 9.90 -20.10 -10.08
C ALA A 223 8.53 -20.78 -10.15
N VAL A 224 8.50 -22.08 -9.89
CA VAL A 224 7.28 -22.90 -9.91
C VAL A 224 7.28 -23.89 -8.75
N ALA A 225 6.09 -24.19 -8.22
CA ALA A 225 5.92 -25.26 -7.23
C ALA A 225 4.47 -25.79 -7.29
N PRO A 226 4.23 -27.06 -6.87
CA PRO A 226 2.86 -27.57 -6.72
C PRO A 226 2.03 -26.68 -5.78
N MET A 227 0.74 -26.54 -6.03
CA MET A 227 -0.17 -25.93 -5.05
C MET A 227 -0.18 -26.78 -3.77
N ILE A 228 -0.31 -26.13 -2.63
CA ILE A 228 -0.48 -26.79 -1.34
C ILE A 228 -1.88 -26.51 -0.85
N ASP A 229 -2.64 -27.55 -0.56
CA ASP A 229 -4.01 -27.44 -0.09
C ASP A 229 -4.06 -26.65 1.23
N GLY A 230 -4.94 -25.66 1.27
CA GLY A 230 -5.12 -24.80 2.45
C GLY A 230 -4.02 -23.77 2.69
N LEU A 231 -3.02 -23.70 1.83
CA LEU A 231 -2.03 -22.60 1.87
C LEU A 231 -2.59 -21.37 1.16
N THR A 232 -2.70 -20.27 1.87
CA THR A 232 -3.14 -18.98 1.33
C THR A 232 -2.25 -17.85 1.81
N SER A 233 -2.01 -16.89 0.94
CA SER A 233 -1.19 -15.71 1.25
C SER A 233 -2.01 -14.42 1.25
N GLY A 234 -3.29 -14.49 0.94
CA GLY A 234 -4.10 -13.29 0.72
C GLY A 234 -3.58 -12.45 -0.45
N GLN A 235 -3.79 -11.14 -0.38
CA GLN A 235 -3.22 -10.16 -1.33
C GLN A 235 -2.05 -9.43 -0.65
N ASN A 236 -1.04 -10.17 -0.27
CA ASN A 236 0.04 -9.65 0.54
C ASN A 236 1.19 -9.11 -0.31
N MET A 237 1.80 -8.06 0.20
CA MET A 237 3.14 -7.68 -0.22
C MET A 237 4.16 -8.65 0.36
N PHE A 238 5.28 -8.79 -0.31
CA PHE A 238 6.38 -9.61 0.16
C PHE A 238 7.70 -8.83 0.09
N SER A 239 8.67 -9.28 0.85
CA SER A 239 10.04 -8.82 0.76
C SER A 239 10.82 -9.70 -0.21
N CYS A 240 11.78 -9.09 -0.92
CA CYS A 240 12.73 -9.82 -1.75
C CYS A 240 14.14 -9.33 -1.46
N GLU A 241 14.97 -10.19 -0.93
CA GLU A 241 16.37 -9.92 -0.62
C GLU A 241 17.26 -10.96 -1.29
N ALA A 242 18.28 -10.52 -2.02
CA ALA A 242 19.20 -11.38 -2.74
C ALA A 242 18.49 -12.43 -3.63
N ASP A 243 17.45 -12.02 -4.37
CA ASP A 243 16.60 -12.90 -5.19
C ASP A 243 15.85 -13.99 -4.41
N VAL A 244 15.68 -13.83 -3.10
CA VAL A 244 14.82 -14.68 -2.28
C VAL A 244 13.57 -13.90 -1.85
N VAL A 245 12.43 -14.31 -2.37
CA VAL A 245 11.13 -13.77 -1.95
C VAL A 245 10.73 -14.43 -0.63
N THR A 246 10.37 -13.62 0.37
CA THR A 246 9.86 -14.09 1.68
C THR A 246 8.49 -13.49 1.93
N MET A 247 7.51 -14.34 2.23
CA MET A 247 6.12 -13.94 2.41
C MET A 247 5.47 -14.74 3.53
N PRO A 248 4.90 -14.09 4.56
CA PRO A 248 4.04 -14.76 5.53
C PRO A 248 2.78 -15.28 4.86
N SER A 249 2.34 -16.44 5.30
CA SER A 249 1.17 -17.13 4.74
C SER A 249 0.44 -17.89 5.83
N PHE A 250 -0.79 -18.25 5.52
CA PHE A 250 -1.64 -19.05 6.39
C PHE A 250 -1.77 -20.47 5.85
N GLN A 251 -1.54 -21.47 6.70
CA GLN A 251 -1.79 -22.87 6.40
C GLN A 251 -3.00 -23.35 7.19
N ALA A 252 -4.10 -23.61 6.52
CA ALA A 252 -5.32 -24.11 7.14
C ALA A 252 -5.08 -25.48 7.77
N THR A 253 -5.57 -25.68 8.99
CA THR A 253 -5.56 -26.99 9.66
C THR A 253 -6.49 -27.98 8.96
N TYR A 254 -7.58 -27.45 8.40
CA TYR A 254 -8.61 -28.26 7.70
C TYR A 254 -8.81 -27.69 6.29
N PRO A 255 -7.92 -28.01 5.33
CA PRO A 255 -7.99 -27.42 3.98
C PRO A 255 -9.29 -27.75 3.23
N ASN A 256 -9.95 -28.85 3.57
CA ASN A 256 -11.24 -29.26 3.00
C ASN A 256 -12.43 -28.96 3.92
N ALA A 257 -12.28 -28.02 4.84
CA ALA A 257 -13.36 -27.61 5.72
C ALA A 257 -14.53 -27.00 4.92
N SER A 258 -15.73 -27.34 5.30
CA SER A 258 -16.95 -26.76 4.78
C SER A 258 -17.99 -26.63 5.88
N ARG A 259 -18.98 -25.77 5.70
CA ARG A 259 -20.12 -25.66 6.65
C ARG A 259 -20.84 -26.99 6.83
N ASP A 260 -20.81 -27.87 5.83
CA ASP A 260 -21.50 -29.14 5.85
C ASP A 260 -20.82 -30.20 6.73
N ASN A 261 -19.48 -30.12 6.91
CA ASN A 261 -18.72 -31.04 7.76
C ASN A 261 -18.42 -30.50 9.16
N GLY A 262 -18.86 -29.26 9.45
CA GLY A 262 -18.69 -28.64 10.76
C GLY A 262 -17.24 -28.25 11.13
N LEU A 263 -16.31 -28.29 10.17
CA LEU A 263 -14.94 -27.86 10.32
C LEU A 263 -14.82 -26.39 9.90
N ASP A 264 -13.89 -25.68 10.54
CA ASP A 264 -13.62 -24.27 10.24
C ASP A 264 -12.34 -24.16 9.41
N ALA A 265 -12.47 -23.71 8.16
CA ALA A 265 -11.35 -23.46 7.26
C ALA A 265 -10.48 -22.26 7.72
N ASN A 266 -11.01 -21.44 8.64
CA ASN A 266 -10.35 -20.24 9.13
C ASN A 266 -9.41 -20.53 10.31
N VAL A 267 -9.27 -21.77 10.73
CA VAL A 267 -8.31 -22.20 11.76
C VAL A 267 -7.06 -22.74 11.09
N GLY A 268 -5.93 -22.21 11.46
CA GLY A 268 -4.65 -22.67 10.91
C GLY A 268 -3.45 -22.01 11.60
N THR A 269 -2.30 -22.15 10.99
CA THR A 269 -1.04 -21.70 11.52
C THR A 269 -0.33 -20.76 10.55
N MET A 270 0.53 -19.90 11.10
CA MET A 270 1.42 -19.08 10.31
C MET A 270 2.55 -19.91 9.74
N VAL A 271 2.86 -19.67 8.46
CA VAL A 271 4.05 -20.19 7.79
C VAL A 271 4.72 -19.08 7.01
N LEU A 272 6.02 -19.22 6.73
CA LEU A 272 6.69 -18.41 5.71
C LEU A 272 6.79 -19.21 4.42
N GLN A 273 6.43 -18.61 3.30
CA GLN A 273 6.85 -19.06 1.98
C GLN A 273 8.14 -18.36 1.60
N ARG A 274 9.15 -19.15 1.23
CA ARG A 274 10.39 -18.63 0.65
C ARG A 274 10.54 -19.17 -0.75
N TRP A 275 10.79 -18.27 -1.71
CA TRP A 275 11.02 -18.61 -3.09
C TRP A 275 12.41 -18.13 -3.48
N ASP A 276 13.30 -19.02 -3.75
CA ASP A 276 14.63 -18.74 -4.30
C ASP A 276 14.49 -18.64 -5.83
N LEU A 277 14.58 -17.43 -6.35
CA LEU A 277 14.40 -17.15 -7.78
C LEU A 277 15.59 -17.62 -8.62
N SER A 278 16.75 -17.84 -8.00
CA SER A 278 17.95 -18.36 -8.69
C SER A 278 17.85 -19.85 -8.96
N THR A 279 17.20 -20.61 -8.09
CA THR A 279 16.98 -22.06 -8.23
C THR A 279 15.57 -22.43 -8.69
N GLY A 280 14.63 -21.49 -8.63
CA GLY A 280 13.23 -21.71 -8.95
C GLY A 280 12.45 -22.49 -7.88
N GLN A 281 13.02 -22.67 -6.68
CA GLN A 281 12.46 -23.53 -5.64
C GLN A 281 11.68 -22.76 -4.57
N ARG A 282 10.62 -23.41 -4.06
CA ARG A 282 9.86 -22.95 -2.90
C ARG A 282 10.15 -23.77 -1.66
N THR A 283 10.33 -23.10 -0.52
CA THR A 283 10.40 -23.69 0.82
C THR A 283 9.26 -23.15 1.68
N ILE A 284 8.60 -24.04 2.46
CA ILE A 284 7.62 -23.66 3.46
C ILE A 284 8.27 -23.85 4.84
N ILE A 285 8.31 -22.80 5.61
CA ILE A 285 8.89 -22.79 6.96
C ILE A 285 7.75 -22.59 7.97
N PRO A 286 7.44 -23.57 8.84
CA PRO A 286 6.48 -23.38 9.92
C PRO A 286 6.95 -22.27 10.85
N VAL A 287 6.04 -21.37 11.24
CA VAL A 287 6.34 -20.33 12.22
C VAL A 287 5.96 -20.83 13.59
N VAL A 288 6.96 -20.85 14.50
CA VAL A 288 6.82 -21.37 15.86
C VAL A 288 7.23 -20.32 16.89
N ASP A 289 6.60 -20.34 18.06
CA ASP A 289 6.98 -19.51 19.21
C ASP A 289 8.30 -19.99 19.87
N ALA A 290 8.70 -19.32 20.94
CA ALA A 290 9.93 -19.65 21.66
C ALA A 290 9.90 -21.05 22.32
N GLU A 291 8.74 -21.59 22.58
CA GLU A 291 8.50 -22.93 23.15
C GLU A 291 8.39 -24.00 22.05
N GLY A 292 8.42 -23.63 20.77
CA GLY A 292 8.28 -24.52 19.63
C GLY A 292 6.82 -24.83 19.26
N GLY A 293 5.87 -24.12 19.85
CA GLY A 293 4.46 -24.18 19.50
C GLY A 293 4.16 -23.41 18.20
N ALA A 294 3.29 -23.94 17.34
CA ALA A 294 2.87 -23.23 16.16
C ALA A 294 2.10 -21.95 16.53
N ILE A 295 2.38 -20.85 15.82
CA ILE A 295 1.60 -19.62 16.00
C ILE A 295 0.26 -19.82 15.28
N GLU A 296 -0.79 -20.01 16.09
CA GLU A 296 -2.15 -20.16 15.62
C GLU A 296 -2.72 -18.81 15.19
N LEU A 297 -3.38 -18.82 14.05
CA LEU A 297 -4.03 -17.65 13.48
C LEU A 297 -5.45 -18.04 13.08
N ASN A 298 -6.37 -17.08 13.12
CA ASN A 298 -7.64 -17.19 12.44
C ASN A 298 -7.61 -16.40 11.12
N GLU A 299 -8.43 -16.77 10.15
CA GLU A 299 -8.46 -16.16 8.83
C GLU A 299 -8.62 -14.63 8.88
N GLU A 300 -9.44 -14.11 9.78
CA GLU A 300 -9.65 -12.67 9.94
C GLU A 300 -8.36 -11.92 10.29
N ARG A 301 -7.39 -12.58 10.94
CA ARG A 301 -6.11 -11.98 11.32
C ARG A 301 -5.04 -12.08 10.24
N THR A 302 -5.19 -12.99 9.28
CA THR A 302 -4.09 -13.42 8.43
C THR A 302 -4.20 -13.07 6.96
N ILE A 303 -5.41 -13.03 6.40
CA ILE A 303 -5.61 -12.97 4.94
C ILE A 303 -5.19 -11.64 4.35
N HIS A 304 -5.17 -10.61 5.19
CA HIS A 304 -4.75 -9.28 4.77
C HIS A 304 -3.55 -8.85 5.60
N LEU A 305 -2.37 -9.35 5.25
CA LEU A 305 -1.13 -8.74 5.71
C LEU A 305 -0.99 -7.40 4.99
N TYR A 306 -0.79 -6.35 5.74
CA TYR A 306 -0.80 -5.02 5.15
C TYR A 306 0.54 -4.70 4.51
N GLU A 307 1.60 -4.86 5.27
CA GLU A 307 2.94 -4.49 4.86
C GLU A 307 3.97 -5.23 5.70
N GLY A 308 5.13 -5.52 5.12
CA GLY A 308 6.22 -6.14 5.83
C GLY A 308 7.57 -5.76 5.23
N ILE A 309 8.61 -5.87 6.05
CA ILE A 309 9.98 -5.59 5.68
C ILE A 309 10.90 -6.65 6.26
N GLN A 310 11.90 -7.06 5.49
CA GLN A 310 12.98 -7.87 6.00
C GLN A 310 14.14 -6.98 6.47
N VAL A 311 14.61 -7.21 7.70
CA VAL A 311 15.75 -6.51 8.29
C VAL A 311 16.74 -7.57 8.77
N GLY A 312 17.76 -7.83 7.99
CA GLY A 312 18.68 -8.95 8.21
C GLY A 312 17.95 -10.29 8.12
N ASP A 313 18.08 -11.13 9.14
CA ASP A 313 17.44 -12.44 9.20
C ASP A 313 16.00 -12.40 9.74
N GLU A 314 15.44 -11.23 10.00
CA GLU A 314 14.12 -11.09 10.59
C GLU A 314 13.13 -10.42 9.62
N TYR A 315 11.99 -11.07 9.35
CA TYR A 315 10.86 -10.48 8.64
C TYR A 315 9.88 -9.90 9.65
N ARG A 316 9.66 -8.59 9.57
CA ARG A 316 8.73 -7.83 10.42
C ARG A 316 7.55 -7.38 9.61
N PHE A 317 6.35 -7.58 10.13
CA PHE A 317 5.14 -7.22 9.40
C PHE A 317 3.99 -6.88 10.35
N ILE A 318 3.00 -6.18 9.80
CA ILE A 318 1.73 -5.88 10.45
C ILE A 318 0.57 -6.47 9.64
N SER A 319 -0.37 -7.10 10.33
CA SER A 319 -1.60 -7.60 9.72
C SER A 319 -2.60 -6.47 9.48
N ALA A 320 -3.63 -6.71 8.66
CA ALA A 320 -4.71 -5.76 8.45
C ALA A 320 -5.50 -5.43 9.73
N ASN A 321 -5.45 -6.28 10.73
CA ASN A 321 -6.05 -6.03 12.05
C ASN A 321 -5.11 -5.23 12.97
N GLY A 322 -3.89 -4.93 12.51
CA GLY A 322 -2.89 -4.19 13.28
C GLY A 322 -2.04 -5.04 14.22
N ASP A 323 -2.11 -6.36 14.14
CA ASP A 323 -1.23 -7.23 14.90
C ASP A 323 0.15 -7.30 14.24
N ALA A 324 1.20 -6.99 15.00
CA ALA A 324 2.57 -6.94 14.56
C ALA A 324 3.34 -8.18 14.99
N PHE A 325 4.13 -8.72 14.08
CA PHE A 325 4.95 -9.93 14.28
C PHE A 325 6.37 -9.72 13.76
N ALA A 326 7.29 -10.47 14.33
CA ALA A 326 8.64 -10.65 13.80
C ALA A 326 8.94 -12.15 13.71
N VAL A 327 9.54 -12.57 12.59
CA VAL A 327 9.84 -13.97 12.30
C VAL A 327 11.25 -14.08 11.74
N ASP A 328 12.08 -14.91 12.34
CA ASP A 328 13.38 -15.30 11.78
C ASP A 328 13.15 -16.12 10.49
N VAL A 329 13.67 -15.62 9.37
CA VAL A 329 13.39 -16.19 8.04
C VAL A 329 14.09 -17.52 7.78
N THR A 330 15.03 -17.92 8.63
CA THR A 330 15.79 -19.16 8.51
C THR A 330 15.21 -20.26 9.40
N SER A 331 14.97 -19.96 10.67
CA SER A 331 14.48 -20.93 11.66
C SER A 331 12.95 -21.00 11.72
N GLY A 332 12.24 -19.95 11.28
CA GLY A 332 10.80 -19.82 11.49
C GLY A 332 10.43 -19.43 12.92
N GLN A 333 11.40 -19.09 13.79
CA GLN A 333 11.07 -18.63 15.13
C GLN A 333 10.38 -17.28 15.07
N GLY A 334 9.12 -17.24 15.48
CA GLY A 334 8.27 -16.06 15.44
C GLY A 334 7.88 -15.55 16.81
N ARG A 335 7.55 -14.29 16.89
CA ARG A 335 6.99 -13.67 18.08
C ARG A 335 5.98 -12.61 17.74
N TYR A 336 4.93 -12.53 18.52
CA TYR A 336 4.03 -11.39 18.55
C TYR A 336 4.74 -10.21 19.22
N LEU A 337 4.60 -9.01 18.67
CA LEU A 337 5.23 -7.80 19.18
C LEU A 337 4.22 -6.89 19.90
N PHE A 338 3.20 -6.47 19.19
CA PHE A 338 2.16 -5.57 19.69
C PHE A 338 0.95 -5.56 18.75
N SER A 339 -0.10 -4.85 19.16
CA SER A 339 -1.23 -4.52 18.27
C SER A 339 -1.44 -3.02 18.20
N ILE A 340 -1.73 -2.53 16.99
CA ILE A 340 -2.26 -1.20 16.70
C ILE A 340 -3.67 -1.43 16.14
N PRO A 341 -4.74 -1.01 16.83
CA PRO A 341 -6.10 -1.22 16.34
C PRO A 341 -6.30 -0.62 14.94
N SER A 342 -6.71 -1.42 13.96
CA SER A 342 -6.75 -1.00 12.56
C SER A 342 -8.15 -0.69 12.03
N ARG A 343 -9.17 -1.36 12.50
CA ARG A 343 -10.55 -1.18 12.04
C ARG A 343 -11.56 -1.32 13.17
N SER A 344 -12.39 -0.29 13.32
CA SER A 344 -13.73 -0.39 13.87
C SER A 344 -14.71 0.05 12.78
N ARG A 345 -16.02 -0.01 13.04
CA ARG A 345 -17.02 0.53 12.11
C ARG A 345 -16.82 2.01 11.77
N ASP A 346 -16.14 2.73 12.65
CA ASP A 346 -16.04 4.19 12.66
C ASP A 346 -14.60 4.68 12.46
N HIS A 347 -13.61 3.78 12.30
CA HIS A 347 -12.20 4.11 12.18
C HIS A 347 -11.57 3.33 11.03
N SER A 348 -10.73 3.99 10.24
CA SER A 348 -9.84 3.34 9.27
C SER A 348 -8.39 3.69 9.58
N THR A 349 -7.50 2.72 9.47
CA THR A 349 -6.07 2.92 9.71
C THR A 349 -5.31 2.44 8.49
N VAL A 350 -4.38 3.26 8.02
CA VAL A 350 -3.41 2.92 6.98
C VAL A 350 -2.04 2.85 7.63
N PHE A 351 -1.29 1.80 7.30
CA PHE A 351 0.03 1.57 7.85
C PHE A 351 1.13 1.87 6.83
N GLN A 352 2.29 2.27 7.33
CA GLN A 352 3.56 2.25 6.62
C GLN A 352 4.61 1.60 7.52
N VAL A 353 5.18 0.51 7.04
CA VAL A 353 6.22 -0.25 7.73
C VAL A 353 7.60 0.30 7.36
N THR A 354 8.46 0.46 8.35
CA THR A 354 9.86 0.87 8.18
C THR A 354 10.79 -0.06 8.94
N GLU A 355 12.09 0.07 8.73
CA GLU A 355 13.09 -0.72 9.47
C GLU A 355 13.02 -0.51 10.98
N THR A 356 12.60 0.67 11.43
CA THR A 356 12.60 1.06 12.85
C THR A 356 11.26 0.87 13.55
N GLY A 357 10.15 0.83 12.82
CA GLY A 357 8.82 0.72 13.40
C GLY A 357 7.69 0.84 12.38
N VAL A 358 6.49 1.00 12.90
CA VAL A 358 5.26 1.16 12.13
C VAL A 358 4.69 2.55 12.34
N TYR A 359 4.43 3.25 11.25
CA TYR A 359 3.60 4.43 11.26
C TYR A 359 2.16 4.05 10.94
N ALA A 360 1.22 4.62 11.68
CA ALA A 360 -0.20 4.37 11.53
C ALA A 360 -0.96 5.69 11.41
N LEU A 361 -1.58 5.92 10.27
CA LEU A 361 -2.44 7.08 10.01
C LEU A 361 -3.90 6.67 10.21
N GLU A 362 -4.50 7.15 11.29
CA GLU A 362 -5.87 6.82 11.70
C GLU A 362 -6.85 7.94 11.34
N ASP A 363 -7.95 7.60 10.64
CA ASP A 363 -9.14 8.45 10.52
C ASP A 363 -10.18 8.01 11.56
N ARG A 364 -10.51 8.89 12.50
CA ARG A 364 -11.48 8.64 13.58
C ARG A 364 -12.94 8.90 13.17
N GLY A 365 -13.27 8.74 11.91
CA GLY A 365 -14.63 8.68 11.42
C GLY A 365 -15.50 9.90 11.76
N ASP A 366 -16.36 9.80 12.76
CA ASP A 366 -17.37 10.82 13.08
C ASP A 366 -16.78 12.18 13.41
N ASP A 367 -15.68 12.24 14.14
CA ASP A 367 -14.99 13.49 14.51
C ASP A 367 -14.15 14.04 13.35
N ARG A 368 -13.91 13.24 12.32
CA ARG A 368 -13.05 13.57 11.17
C ARG A 368 -11.66 14.06 11.59
N VAL A 369 -11.19 13.52 12.68
CA VAL A 369 -9.85 13.77 13.19
C VAL A 369 -8.92 12.72 12.60
N VAL A 370 -7.82 13.16 12.00
CA VAL A 370 -6.76 12.31 11.48
C VAL A 370 -5.57 12.41 12.40
N THR A 371 -5.07 11.28 12.86
CA THR A 371 -3.93 11.20 13.78
C THR A 371 -2.86 10.30 13.20
N LEU A 372 -1.61 10.75 13.21
CA LEU A 372 -0.45 9.94 12.88
C LEU A 372 0.21 9.44 14.17
N PHE A 373 0.40 8.13 14.25
CA PHE A 373 1.12 7.45 15.31
C PHE A 373 2.40 6.80 14.78
N TYR A 374 3.36 6.62 15.67
CA TYR A 374 4.53 5.77 15.46
C TYR A 374 4.67 4.77 16.58
N ARG A 375 4.95 3.51 16.23
CA ARG A 375 5.24 2.42 17.16
C ARG A 375 6.54 1.72 16.77
N PRO A 376 7.61 1.77 17.61
CA PRO A 376 8.86 1.08 17.33
C PRO A 376 8.71 -0.45 17.47
N TRP A 377 9.56 -1.21 16.75
CA TRP A 377 9.53 -2.68 16.79
C TRP A 377 10.02 -3.29 18.10
N ASP A 378 10.76 -2.55 18.91
CA ASP A 378 11.30 -3.02 20.20
C ASP A 378 10.25 -3.08 21.33
N GLY A 379 9.02 -2.69 21.05
CA GLY A 379 7.90 -2.77 21.99
C GLY A 379 7.74 -1.55 22.89
N GLU A 380 8.50 -0.46 22.65
CA GLU A 380 8.24 0.83 23.30
C GLU A 380 6.81 1.32 23.05
N GLU A 381 6.34 2.26 23.88
CA GLU A 381 4.98 2.79 23.76
C GLU A 381 4.75 3.52 22.43
N GLN A 382 3.52 3.37 21.92
CA GLN A 382 3.06 4.12 20.75
C GLN A 382 3.08 5.63 21.05
N ARG A 383 3.64 6.41 20.13
CA ARG A 383 3.71 7.88 20.21
C ARG A 383 2.75 8.50 19.21
N GLU A 384 1.95 9.44 19.66
CA GLU A 384 1.22 10.35 18.78
C GLU A 384 2.21 11.39 18.24
N LEU A 385 2.29 11.54 16.92
CA LEU A 385 3.16 12.52 16.27
C LEU A 385 2.40 13.81 16.02
N PHE A 386 1.20 13.73 15.47
CA PHE A 386 0.29 14.87 15.36
C PHE A 386 -1.17 14.42 15.27
N THR A 387 -2.06 15.37 15.50
CA THR A 387 -3.51 15.23 15.27
C THR A 387 -4.04 16.46 14.55
N THR A 388 -4.80 16.27 13.46
CA THR A 388 -5.42 17.35 12.70
C THR A 388 -6.89 17.07 12.39
N SER A 389 -7.75 18.07 12.57
CA SER A 389 -9.16 18.02 12.14
C SER A 389 -9.38 18.56 10.73
N ASP A 390 -8.40 19.31 10.21
CA ASP A 390 -8.53 20.01 8.93
C ASP A 390 -8.51 19.07 7.73
N LEU A 391 -7.78 17.95 7.82
CA LEU A 391 -7.76 16.94 6.78
C LEU A 391 -9.11 16.22 6.66
N GLY A 392 -9.84 16.04 7.76
CA GLY A 392 -11.12 15.36 7.81
C GLY A 392 -12.22 16.00 6.96
N ARG A 393 -12.13 17.29 6.64
CA ARG A 393 -13.09 17.95 5.73
C ARG A 393 -13.04 17.41 4.30
N TYR A 394 -11.89 16.86 3.87
CA TYR A 394 -11.69 16.27 2.55
C TYR A 394 -12.21 14.83 2.50
N LEU A 395 -12.38 14.19 3.64
CA LEU A 395 -12.91 12.83 3.76
C LEU A 395 -14.46 12.80 3.65
N LYS A 396 -15.12 13.93 3.85
CA LYS A 396 -16.60 13.99 3.78
C LYS A 396 -17.17 13.80 2.38
N GLY A 397 -16.37 14.04 1.35
CA GLY A 397 -16.86 14.12 -0.03
C GLY A 397 -17.92 15.21 -0.22
N LYS A 398 -18.39 15.41 -1.44
CA LYS A 398 -19.58 16.23 -1.71
C LYS A 398 -20.82 15.37 -1.54
N ALA A 399 -21.96 15.94 -1.16
CA ALA A 399 -23.20 15.25 -0.82
C ALA A 399 -23.70 14.23 -1.88
N LEU A 400 -23.21 14.30 -3.11
CA LEU A 400 -23.55 13.39 -4.21
C LEU A 400 -22.41 12.41 -4.58
N THR A 401 -21.23 12.52 -3.96
CA THR A 401 -20.02 11.82 -4.39
C THR A 401 -19.57 10.71 -3.44
N GLY A 402 -20.30 10.50 -2.35
CA GLY A 402 -19.92 9.49 -1.34
C GLY A 402 -18.79 9.97 -0.44
N GLN A 403 -18.37 9.08 0.42
CA GLN A 403 -17.25 9.27 1.34
C GLN A 403 -15.94 9.02 0.60
N LEU A 404 -14.93 9.84 0.87
CA LEU A 404 -13.55 9.59 0.48
C LEU A 404 -12.80 9.01 1.67
N ASP A 405 -11.82 8.17 1.38
CA ASP A 405 -11.01 7.51 2.38
C ASP A 405 -9.53 7.86 2.17
N ILE A 406 -8.73 7.75 3.24
CA ILE A 406 -7.28 7.75 3.12
C ILE A 406 -6.90 6.42 2.47
N GLN A 407 -6.30 6.49 1.29
CA GLN A 407 -5.88 5.30 0.54
C GLN A 407 -4.46 4.87 0.90
N SER A 408 -3.58 5.85 1.04
CA SER A 408 -2.17 5.64 1.39
C SER A 408 -1.55 6.92 1.93
N PHE A 409 -0.40 6.78 2.56
CA PHE A 409 0.48 7.90 2.88
C PHE A 409 1.94 7.47 2.68
N ALA A 410 2.83 8.45 2.57
CA ALA A 410 4.26 8.19 2.55
C ALA A 410 5.00 9.26 3.36
N LEU A 411 6.14 8.86 3.92
CA LEU A 411 7.01 9.70 4.71
C LEU A 411 8.14 10.23 3.84
N ARG A 412 8.61 11.44 4.14
CA ARG A 412 9.79 12.00 3.49
C ARG A 412 10.99 11.09 3.76
N PRO A 413 11.80 10.73 2.73
CA PRO A 413 13.02 9.96 2.94
C PRO A 413 13.92 10.59 3.99
N GLY A 414 14.31 9.78 4.99
CA GLY A 414 15.16 10.22 6.10
C GLY A 414 14.43 10.95 7.25
N TRP A 415 13.13 11.17 7.17
CA TRP A 415 12.36 11.65 8.30
C TRP A 415 12.03 10.52 9.28
N ASP A 416 12.32 10.73 10.56
CA ASP A 416 12.20 9.74 11.63
C ASP A 416 11.08 10.04 12.65
N GLY A 417 10.16 10.97 12.30
CA GLY A 417 9.08 11.38 13.19
C GLY A 417 9.53 12.19 14.40
N GLY A 418 10.70 12.84 14.30
CA GLY A 418 11.27 13.57 15.43
C GLY A 418 11.72 12.66 16.57
N ALA A 419 12.13 11.45 16.26
CA ALA A 419 12.66 10.46 17.20
C ALA A 419 14.11 10.81 17.60
N GLN A 420 14.33 11.96 18.23
CA GLN A 420 15.57 12.31 18.92
C GLN A 420 15.32 12.43 20.42
#